data_084c2a68f9f90ac53be92ef42282eedc
#
_entry.id   084c2a68f9f90ac53be92ef42282eedc
#
_cell.length_a   1.000
_cell.length_b   1.000
_cell.length_c   1.000
_cell.angle_alpha   90.00
_cell.angle_beta   90.00
_cell.angle_gamma   90.00
#
_symmetry.space_group_name_H-M   'P 1'
#
loop_
_entity.id
_entity.type
_entity.pdbx_description
1 polymer ?
#
loop_
_entity_poly.entity_id
_entity_poly.type
_entity_poly.pdbx_seq_one_letter_code
_entity_poly.pdbx_strand_id
1 'polypeptide(L)'
;MKVLKTSLTLLLGLLLMLPAYTGALAGETQQQLTSESVIETIKKRGKLMVGMSTFVPWAMRNKQGELIGFEIDVAKKVAEDMGVDIEFVPTQWSGIIPALIAGKFDVIIGGMSVTPQRNLTINFTAPYAHSGMGIAASKKLAGDFAWPEGFNRSDVIFVCRRGVTPCTDAVEKIWPKAKIRQFDDDTMAFQEVVNGNAHATLSSHPKPVKFTYRYPDALYMPTTENLSRGDEAFGIRKGDPDALNFFSNWIMVNTSNGWLEKRHQYWFKTMDWADQVDQQ
;
A
#
# COMPACT_ATOMS: atom_id res chain seq x y z
N MET A 1 22.37 47.61 -77.36
CA MET A 1 22.37 46.27 -76.74
C MET A 1 21.82 46.39 -75.37
N LYS A 2 20.55 46.09 -75.21
CA LYS A 2 19.75 46.11 -74.01
C LYS A 2 19.63 44.68 -73.57
N VAL A 3 19.44 44.50 -72.27
CA VAL A 3 19.04 43.33 -71.48
C VAL A 3 20.12 42.98 -70.45
N LEU A 4 19.86 43.33 -69.19
CA LEU A 4 20.00 42.54 -67.98
C LEU A 4 19.91 43.46 -66.77
N LYS A 5 18.72 43.89 -66.37
CA LYS A 5 18.44 44.51 -65.06
C LYS A 5 16.98 44.22 -64.65
N THR A 6 16.65 42.98 -64.38
CA THR A 6 15.38 42.66 -63.64
C THR A 6 15.44 41.21 -63.17
N SER A 7 16.13 40.95 -62.05
CA SER A 7 15.98 39.70 -61.30
C SER A 7 16.74 39.77 -59.96
N LEU A 8 16.50 40.81 -59.14
CA LEU A 8 17.08 40.83 -57.77
C LEU A 8 16.16 41.55 -56.77
N THR A 9 14.85 41.40 -56.90
CA THR A 9 13.91 42.01 -55.92
C THR A 9 12.80 41.06 -55.49
N LEU A 10 12.94 39.74 -55.61
CA LEU A 10 11.91 38.78 -55.25
C LEU A 10 12.41 37.70 -54.25
N LEU A 11 13.54 37.90 -53.58
CA LEU A 11 14.10 36.94 -52.60
C LEU A 11 14.22 37.48 -51.18
N LEU A 12 13.58 38.61 -50.82
CA LEU A 12 13.65 39.19 -49.50
C LEU A 12 12.28 39.25 -48.76
N GLY A 13 11.28 38.56 -49.28
CA GLY A 13 9.91 38.55 -48.72
C GLY A 13 9.46 37.28 -48.01
N LEU A 14 10.33 36.24 -47.90
CA LEU A 14 9.90 34.91 -47.37
C LEU A 14 10.63 34.46 -46.09
N LEU A 15 11.13 35.37 -45.28
CA LEU A 15 11.87 34.99 -44.05
C LEU A 15 11.37 35.70 -42.77
N LEU A 16 10.06 36.02 -42.67
CA LEU A 16 9.49 36.66 -41.48
C LEU A 16 8.12 36.11 -41.06
N MET A 17 7.87 34.80 -41.27
CA MET A 17 6.68 34.14 -40.72
C MET A 17 7.01 32.77 -40.14
N LEU A 18 7.87 32.68 -39.14
CA LEU A 18 8.01 31.50 -38.29
C LEU A 18 8.49 31.95 -36.91
N PRO A 19 7.59 32.39 -36.03
CA PRO A 19 7.55 31.83 -34.70
C PRO A 19 6.13 31.92 -34.08
N ALA A 20 5.21 31.10 -34.44
CA ALA A 20 3.93 31.02 -33.75
C ALA A 20 3.47 29.58 -33.47
N TYR A 21 4.22 28.56 -33.88
CA TYR A 21 3.77 27.16 -33.72
C TYR A 21 4.37 26.39 -32.55
N THR A 22 5.41 26.86 -31.87
CA THR A 22 6.06 26.13 -30.79
C THR A 22 5.34 26.26 -29.43
N GLY A 23 4.56 27.32 -29.24
CA GLY A 23 3.82 27.51 -27.98
C GLY A 23 2.52 26.70 -27.89
N ALA A 24 1.87 26.45 -29.02
CA ALA A 24 0.60 25.70 -29.05
C ALA A 24 0.82 24.21 -28.79
N LEU A 25 1.86 23.61 -29.34
CA LEU A 25 2.19 22.19 -29.15
C LEU A 25 2.59 21.89 -27.68
N ALA A 26 3.31 22.79 -27.01
CA ALA A 26 3.68 22.64 -25.61
C ALA A 26 2.45 22.75 -24.70
N GLY A 27 1.52 23.66 -25.00
CA GLY A 27 0.28 23.84 -24.25
C GLY A 27 -0.67 22.63 -24.38
N GLU A 28 -0.84 22.11 -25.59
CA GLU A 28 -1.66 20.92 -25.84
C GLU A 28 -1.07 19.67 -25.17
N THR A 29 0.24 19.48 -25.24
CA THR A 29 0.91 18.33 -24.57
C THR A 29 0.78 18.41 -23.04
N GLN A 30 0.94 19.59 -22.47
CA GLN A 30 0.79 19.79 -21.02
C GLN A 30 -0.67 19.63 -20.57
N GLN A 31 -1.63 20.11 -21.36
CA GLN A 31 -3.05 19.93 -21.09
C GLN A 31 -3.49 18.47 -21.26
N GLN A 32 -2.90 17.73 -22.20
CA GLN A 32 -3.16 16.31 -22.40
C GLN A 32 -2.57 15.45 -21.29
N LEU A 33 -1.35 15.74 -20.82
CA LEU A 33 -0.74 15.09 -19.66
C LEU A 33 -1.54 15.32 -18.37
N THR A 34 -2.03 16.54 -18.14
CA THR A 34 -2.87 16.86 -16.98
C THR A 34 -4.26 16.22 -17.09
N SER A 35 -4.83 16.13 -18.29
CA SER A 35 -6.15 15.51 -18.49
C SER A 35 -6.18 14.00 -18.26
N GLU A 36 -5.03 13.33 -18.36
CA GLU A 36 -4.86 11.90 -18.11
C GLU A 36 -4.55 11.57 -16.65
N SER A 37 -4.23 12.58 -15.81
CA SER A 37 -3.95 12.38 -14.39
C SER A 37 -5.19 11.85 -13.65
N VAL A 38 -4.95 10.88 -12.74
CA VAL A 38 -6.00 10.38 -11.86
C VAL A 38 -6.54 11.48 -10.93
N ILE A 39 -5.74 12.48 -10.59
CA ILE A 39 -6.18 13.64 -9.77
C ILE A 39 -7.29 14.41 -10.49
N GLU A 40 -7.10 14.72 -11.78
CA GLU A 40 -8.13 15.41 -12.57
C GLU A 40 -9.37 14.52 -12.78
N THR A 41 -9.18 13.22 -12.93
CA THR A 41 -10.29 12.25 -13.00
C THR A 41 -11.12 12.24 -11.71
N ILE A 42 -10.45 12.22 -10.54
CA ILE A 42 -11.09 12.27 -9.22
C ILE A 42 -11.89 13.57 -9.06
N LYS A 43 -11.26 14.72 -9.35
CA LYS A 43 -11.90 16.05 -9.26
C LYS A 43 -13.13 16.15 -10.16
N LYS A 44 -13.01 15.72 -11.42
CA LYS A 44 -14.11 15.74 -12.40
C LYS A 44 -15.26 14.82 -11.99
N ARG A 45 -14.96 13.65 -11.41
CA ARG A 45 -15.95 12.69 -10.93
C ARG A 45 -16.57 13.11 -9.59
N GLY A 46 -15.88 13.96 -8.82
CA GLY A 46 -16.27 14.37 -7.46
C GLY A 46 -16.12 13.26 -6.42
N LYS A 47 -15.34 12.24 -6.69
CA LYS A 47 -15.20 11.07 -5.83
C LYS A 47 -13.81 10.41 -5.92
N LEU A 48 -13.19 10.11 -4.77
CA LEU A 48 -11.98 9.31 -4.62
C LEU A 48 -12.37 7.84 -4.41
N MET A 49 -11.89 6.94 -5.27
CA MET A 49 -12.06 5.49 -5.12
C MET A 49 -10.79 4.86 -4.55
N VAL A 50 -10.91 4.22 -3.38
CA VAL A 50 -9.78 3.68 -2.63
C VAL A 50 -9.84 2.16 -2.56
N GLY A 51 -8.82 1.49 -3.13
CA GLY A 51 -8.62 0.06 -2.97
C GLY A 51 -7.99 -0.26 -1.62
N MET A 52 -8.60 -1.18 -0.88
CA MET A 52 -8.12 -1.62 0.43
C MET A 52 -8.50 -3.06 0.71
N SER A 53 -7.93 -3.65 1.75
CA SER A 53 -8.32 -4.96 2.27
C SER A 53 -8.45 -4.90 3.78
N THR A 54 -9.37 -5.69 4.34
CA THR A 54 -9.55 -5.71 5.80
C THR A 54 -8.36 -6.36 6.50
N PHE A 55 -7.87 -5.69 7.52
CA PHE A 55 -6.77 -6.12 8.37
C PHE A 55 -6.72 -5.25 9.64
N VAL A 56 -6.95 -5.83 10.80
CA VAL A 56 -7.04 -5.10 12.09
C VAL A 56 -5.66 -4.67 12.58
N PRO A 57 -5.46 -3.41 13.02
CA PRO A 57 -6.40 -2.28 13.11
C PRO A 57 -6.32 -1.33 11.90
N TRP A 58 -5.70 -1.74 10.82
CA TRP A 58 -5.51 -0.94 9.61
C TRP A 58 -6.86 -0.59 8.96
N ALA A 59 -7.67 -1.62 8.69
CA ALA A 59 -9.02 -1.50 8.17
C ALA A 59 -9.89 -2.66 8.66
N MET A 60 -11.06 -2.40 9.18
CA MET A 60 -11.97 -3.40 9.71
C MET A 60 -13.41 -2.88 9.70
N ARG A 61 -14.37 -3.72 10.06
CA ARG A 61 -15.75 -3.30 10.24
C ARG A 61 -16.07 -3.14 11.72
N ASN A 62 -16.80 -2.07 12.05
CA ASN A 62 -17.36 -1.89 13.38
C ASN A 62 -18.62 -2.75 13.57
N LYS A 63 -19.25 -2.68 14.75
CA LYS A 63 -20.50 -3.40 15.09
C LYS A 63 -21.69 -3.04 14.18
N GLN A 64 -21.65 -1.87 13.55
CA GLN A 64 -22.67 -1.39 12.61
C GLN A 64 -22.36 -1.80 11.16
N GLY A 65 -21.22 -2.50 10.94
CA GLY A 65 -20.76 -2.91 9.61
C GLY A 65 -20.01 -1.83 8.83
N GLU A 66 -19.79 -0.66 9.42
CA GLU A 66 -19.08 0.45 8.79
C GLU A 66 -17.56 0.20 8.80
N LEU A 67 -16.88 0.69 7.77
CA LEU A 67 -15.42 0.64 7.70
C LEU A 67 -14.79 1.67 8.65
N ILE A 68 -13.90 1.17 9.51
CA ILE A 68 -13.09 1.94 10.45
C ILE A 68 -11.65 1.42 10.43
N GLY A 69 -10.71 2.17 10.94
CA GLY A 69 -9.30 1.80 11.01
C GLY A 69 -8.38 2.93 10.56
N PHE A 70 -7.09 2.73 10.75
CA PHE A 70 -6.08 3.73 10.40
C PHE A 70 -6.16 4.13 8.92
N GLU A 71 -6.21 3.15 8.01
CA GLU A 71 -6.29 3.38 6.57
C GLU A 71 -7.59 4.07 6.15
N ILE A 72 -8.67 3.76 6.86
CA ILE A 72 -9.98 4.36 6.62
C ILE A 72 -9.96 5.85 6.99
N ASP A 73 -9.33 6.19 8.13
CA ASP A 73 -9.18 7.58 8.54
C ASP A 73 -8.27 8.36 7.57
N VAL A 74 -7.14 7.75 7.16
CA VAL A 74 -6.22 8.33 6.19
C VAL A 74 -6.93 8.61 4.87
N ALA A 75 -7.65 7.63 4.34
CA ALA A 75 -8.36 7.77 3.07
C ALA A 75 -9.49 8.82 3.13
N LYS A 76 -10.25 8.84 4.24
CA LYS A 76 -11.29 9.87 4.47
C LYS A 76 -10.69 11.26 4.51
N LYS A 77 -9.54 11.42 5.19
CA LYS A 77 -8.87 12.73 5.26
C LYS A 77 -8.33 13.17 3.90
N VAL A 78 -7.80 12.26 3.09
CA VAL A 78 -7.40 12.57 1.70
C VAL A 78 -8.59 13.10 0.90
N ALA A 79 -9.74 12.40 0.94
CA ALA A 79 -10.93 12.81 0.20
C ALA A 79 -11.48 14.17 0.69
N GLU A 80 -11.51 14.39 2.02
CA GLU A 80 -11.89 15.67 2.64
C GLU A 80 -11.01 16.81 2.14
N ASP A 81 -9.69 16.63 2.16
CA ASP A 81 -8.74 17.66 1.72
C ASP A 81 -8.78 17.91 0.20
N MET A 82 -9.24 16.92 -0.58
CA MET A 82 -9.54 17.09 -2.01
C MET A 82 -10.91 17.73 -2.27
N GLY A 83 -11.78 17.84 -1.27
CA GLY A 83 -13.16 18.33 -1.42
C GLY A 83 -14.04 17.39 -2.25
N VAL A 84 -13.84 16.07 -2.14
CA VAL A 84 -14.59 15.07 -2.90
C VAL A 84 -15.16 13.98 -1.98
N ASP A 85 -16.16 13.25 -2.47
CA ASP A 85 -16.68 12.06 -1.81
C ASP A 85 -15.65 10.93 -1.80
N ILE A 86 -15.86 9.91 -0.94
CA ILE A 86 -15.03 8.73 -0.88
C ILE A 86 -15.83 7.46 -1.17
N GLU A 87 -15.21 6.53 -1.90
CA GLU A 87 -15.72 5.17 -2.09
C GLU A 87 -14.61 4.17 -1.79
N PHE A 88 -14.86 3.27 -0.85
CA PHE A 88 -13.96 2.16 -0.56
C PHE A 88 -14.31 0.96 -1.43
N VAL A 89 -13.28 0.36 -2.05
CA VAL A 89 -13.37 -0.83 -2.88
C VAL A 89 -12.63 -1.99 -2.20
N PRO A 90 -13.27 -2.72 -1.27
CA PRO A 90 -12.66 -3.87 -0.60
C PRO A 90 -12.25 -4.92 -1.64
N THR A 91 -10.97 -5.31 -1.59
CA THR A 91 -10.38 -6.20 -2.58
C THR A 91 -9.53 -7.26 -1.88
N GLN A 92 -9.56 -8.50 -2.36
CA GLN A 92 -8.62 -9.52 -1.92
C GLN A 92 -7.18 -9.03 -2.09
N TRP A 93 -6.36 -9.20 -1.03
CA TRP A 93 -5.01 -8.63 -1.01
C TRP A 93 -4.14 -9.07 -2.18
N SER A 94 -4.20 -10.36 -2.54
CA SER A 94 -3.47 -10.90 -3.69
C SER A 94 -3.86 -10.32 -5.04
N GLY A 95 -5.08 -9.77 -5.14
CA GLY A 95 -5.63 -9.16 -6.36
C GLY A 95 -5.58 -7.63 -6.38
N ILE A 96 -5.09 -6.97 -5.31
CA ILE A 96 -5.22 -5.51 -5.17
C ILE A 96 -4.38 -4.74 -6.20
N ILE A 97 -3.15 -5.16 -6.48
CA ILE A 97 -2.30 -4.54 -7.52
C ILE A 97 -2.90 -4.74 -8.92
N PRO A 98 -3.29 -5.96 -9.35
CA PRO A 98 -4.02 -6.14 -10.61
C PRO A 98 -5.28 -5.28 -10.73
N ALA A 99 -6.06 -5.12 -9.65
CA ALA A 99 -7.26 -4.28 -9.63
C ALA A 99 -6.93 -2.77 -9.80
N LEU A 100 -5.84 -2.28 -9.18
CA LEU A 100 -5.35 -0.92 -9.41
C LEU A 100 -4.98 -0.70 -10.89
N ILE A 101 -4.22 -1.62 -11.47
CA ILE A 101 -3.79 -1.54 -12.88
C ILE A 101 -5.01 -1.55 -13.81
N ALA A 102 -6.01 -2.35 -13.51
CA ALA A 102 -7.27 -2.41 -14.25
C ALA A 102 -8.19 -1.19 -14.02
N GLY A 103 -7.77 -0.20 -13.22
CA GLY A 103 -8.55 1.03 -12.98
C GLY A 103 -9.81 0.82 -12.14
N LYS A 104 -9.88 -0.24 -11.31
CA LYS A 104 -11.05 -0.48 -10.44
C LYS A 104 -11.17 0.55 -9.33
N PHE A 105 -10.09 1.22 -8.99
CA PHE A 105 -9.98 2.34 -8.06
C PHE A 105 -8.76 3.21 -8.43
N ASP A 106 -8.64 4.35 -7.77
CA ASP A 106 -7.66 5.38 -8.10
C ASP A 106 -6.31 5.13 -7.44
N VAL A 107 -6.34 4.70 -6.19
CA VAL A 107 -5.20 4.57 -5.29
C VAL A 107 -5.40 3.41 -4.33
N ILE A 108 -4.31 2.75 -3.94
CA ILE A 108 -4.31 1.81 -2.82
C ILE A 108 -3.92 2.57 -1.55
N ILE A 109 -4.80 2.58 -0.54
CA ILE A 109 -4.53 3.01 0.83
C ILE A 109 -4.93 1.83 1.72
N GLY A 110 -3.94 1.03 2.14
CA GLY A 110 -4.22 -0.27 2.76
C GLY A 110 -3.02 -0.92 3.43
N GLY A 111 -2.06 -0.14 3.94
CA GLY A 111 -0.89 -0.69 4.63
C GLY A 111 0.05 -1.46 3.69
N MET A 112 0.21 -0.99 2.46
CA MET A 112 1.04 -1.70 1.49
C MET A 112 2.51 -1.34 1.67
N SER A 113 3.30 -2.31 2.14
CA SER A 113 4.76 -2.15 2.24
C SER A 113 5.38 -1.95 0.88
N VAL A 114 6.27 -0.96 0.78
CA VAL A 114 7.11 -0.72 -0.39
C VAL A 114 8.10 -1.87 -0.54
N THR A 115 8.11 -2.51 -1.69
CA THR A 115 9.14 -3.48 -2.07
C THR A 115 9.62 -3.22 -3.49
N PRO A 116 10.91 -3.50 -3.81
CA PRO A 116 11.41 -3.37 -5.17
C PRO A 116 10.56 -4.14 -6.18
N GLN A 117 10.13 -5.35 -5.82
CA GLN A 117 9.31 -6.20 -6.67
C GLN A 117 7.97 -5.54 -7.04
N ARG A 118 7.26 -4.99 -6.06
CA ARG A 118 6.00 -4.27 -6.30
C ARG A 118 6.23 -2.98 -7.10
N ASN A 119 7.35 -2.29 -6.83
CA ASN A 119 7.68 -1.04 -7.51
C ASN A 119 8.04 -1.22 -9.00
N LEU A 120 8.40 -2.44 -9.42
CA LEU A 120 8.48 -2.76 -10.85
C LEU A 120 7.13 -2.66 -11.56
N THR A 121 6.02 -2.78 -10.84
CA THR A 121 4.67 -2.85 -11.39
C THR A 121 3.84 -1.60 -11.15
N ILE A 122 3.92 -1.00 -9.96
CA ILE A 122 3.21 0.22 -9.53
C ILE A 122 4.19 1.25 -8.98
N ASN A 123 3.76 2.49 -8.86
CA ASN A 123 4.51 3.51 -8.11
C ASN A 123 4.03 3.57 -6.66
N PHE A 124 4.94 4.00 -5.79
CA PHE A 124 4.65 4.28 -4.39
C PHE A 124 4.91 5.76 -4.09
N THR A 125 4.09 6.32 -3.21
CA THR A 125 4.30 7.66 -2.63
C THR A 125 5.46 7.64 -1.62
N ALA A 126 5.74 8.78 -0.98
CA ALA A 126 6.47 8.79 0.28
C ALA A 126 5.75 7.87 1.31
N PRO A 127 6.48 7.22 2.22
CA PRO A 127 5.86 6.43 3.28
C PRO A 127 5.04 7.30 4.24
N TYR A 128 3.87 6.79 4.67
CA TYR A 128 3.01 7.45 5.66
C TYR A 128 2.90 6.70 6.97
N ALA A 129 3.39 5.46 7.01
CA ALA A 129 3.47 4.62 8.20
C ALA A 129 4.65 3.66 8.11
N HIS A 130 5.02 3.12 9.26
CA HIS A 130 6.06 2.11 9.37
C HIS A 130 5.53 0.94 10.19
N SER A 131 5.81 -0.28 9.74
CA SER A 131 5.44 -1.50 10.45
C SER A 131 6.61 -2.49 10.50
N GLY A 132 6.34 -3.64 11.08
CA GLY A 132 7.27 -4.75 11.10
C GLY A 132 6.53 -6.08 11.20
N MET A 133 7.16 -7.13 10.69
CA MET A 133 6.64 -8.48 10.81
C MET A 133 7.04 -9.07 12.14
N GLY A 134 6.05 -9.43 12.96
CA GLY A 134 6.24 -10.25 14.14
C GLY A 134 5.89 -11.71 13.87
N ILE A 135 6.24 -12.59 14.80
CA ILE A 135 5.98 -14.03 14.72
C ILE A 135 5.06 -14.49 15.86
N ALA A 136 4.13 -15.38 15.53
CA ALA A 136 3.43 -16.21 16.50
C ALA A 136 3.64 -17.68 16.15
N ALA A 137 4.01 -18.50 17.12
CA ALA A 137 4.36 -19.90 16.94
C ALA A 137 3.48 -20.82 17.81
N SER A 138 3.26 -22.04 17.34
CA SER A 138 2.52 -23.09 18.02
C SER A 138 3.33 -23.65 19.20
N LYS A 139 2.82 -23.59 20.40
CA LYS A 139 3.43 -24.24 21.57
C LYS A 139 3.51 -25.74 21.37
N LYS A 140 2.49 -26.35 20.75
CA LYS A 140 2.42 -27.80 20.52
C LYS A 140 3.50 -28.30 19.57
N LEU A 141 3.79 -27.55 18.49
CA LEU A 141 4.70 -28.01 17.43
C LEU A 141 6.12 -27.44 17.54
N ALA A 142 6.28 -26.28 18.18
CA ALA A 142 7.53 -25.54 18.21
C ALA A 142 7.89 -25.00 19.59
N GLY A 143 7.20 -25.41 20.65
CA GLY A 143 7.44 -24.90 22.02
C GLY A 143 8.88 -25.12 22.52
N ASP A 144 9.52 -26.20 22.09
CA ASP A 144 10.89 -26.57 22.49
C ASP A 144 11.95 -26.18 21.45
N PHE A 145 11.58 -25.45 20.39
CA PHE A 145 12.54 -25.06 19.35
C PHE A 145 13.48 -23.96 19.83
N ALA A 146 14.77 -24.17 19.63
CA ALA A 146 15.75 -23.10 19.80
C ALA A 146 15.49 -21.97 18.80
N TRP A 147 15.46 -20.75 19.28
CA TRP A 147 15.28 -19.57 18.43
C TRP A 147 16.63 -19.02 17.95
N PRO A 148 16.75 -18.66 16.66
CA PRO A 148 15.82 -18.91 15.55
C PRO A 148 16.09 -20.25 14.81
N GLU A 149 17.18 -20.94 15.11
CA GLU A 149 17.73 -22.07 14.32
C GLU A 149 16.79 -23.27 14.28
N GLY A 150 16.05 -23.52 15.37
CA GLY A 150 15.11 -24.64 15.48
C GLY A 150 13.98 -24.60 14.45
N PHE A 151 13.70 -23.42 13.87
CA PHE A 151 12.69 -23.25 12.83
C PHE A 151 13.22 -23.53 11.42
N ASN A 152 14.57 -23.65 11.21
CA ASN A 152 15.16 -23.85 9.89
C ASN A 152 15.26 -25.35 9.52
N ARG A 153 14.11 -26.02 9.42
CA ARG A 153 13.99 -27.46 9.13
C ARG A 153 12.96 -27.71 8.04
N SER A 154 13.16 -28.78 7.26
CA SER A 154 12.28 -29.12 6.12
C SER A 154 10.89 -29.65 6.53
N ASP A 155 10.70 -30.02 7.77
CA ASP A 155 9.40 -30.41 8.35
C ASP A 155 8.66 -29.23 8.98
N VAL A 156 9.30 -28.07 9.15
CA VAL A 156 8.67 -26.84 9.66
C VAL A 156 7.82 -26.19 8.58
N ILE A 157 6.61 -25.79 8.98
CA ILE A 157 5.63 -25.13 8.11
C ILE A 157 5.32 -23.77 8.69
N PHE A 158 5.63 -22.73 7.93
CA PHE A 158 5.12 -21.37 8.14
C PHE A 158 3.86 -21.16 7.34
N VAL A 159 2.95 -20.35 7.87
CA VAL A 159 1.77 -19.88 7.14
C VAL A 159 1.82 -18.37 6.97
N CYS A 160 1.52 -17.90 5.75
CA CYS A 160 1.50 -16.49 5.40
C CYS A 160 0.17 -16.16 4.70
N ARG A 161 -0.28 -14.90 4.82
CA ARG A 161 -1.34 -14.42 3.95
C ARG A 161 -0.81 -14.25 2.52
N ARG A 162 -1.57 -14.73 1.54
CA ARG A 162 -1.22 -14.64 0.12
C ARG A 162 -1.03 -13.18 -0.31
N GLY A 163 0.08 -12.92 -1.01
CA GLY A 163 0.44 -11.57 -1.46
C GLY A 163 1.14 -10.70 -0.41
N VAL A 164 1.32 -11.19 0.82
CA VAL A 164 2.13 -10.49 1.84
C VAL A 164 3.60 -10.90 1.67
N THR A 165 4.27 -10.30 0.68
CA THR A 165 5.67 -10.57 0.36
C THR A 165 6.63 -10.40 1.54
N PRO A 166 6.48 -9.43 2.46
CA PRO A 166 7.34 -9.37 3.64
C PRO A 166 7.30 -10.62 4.53
N CYS A 167 6.20 -11.39 4.52
CA CYS A 167 6.13 -12.66 5.25
C CYS A 167 6.96 -13.75 4.53
N THR A 168 6.73 -13.95 3.24
CA THR A 168 7.46 -14.97 2.47
C THR A 168 8.94 -14.68 2.41
N ASP A 169 9.31 -13.43 2.12
CA ASP A 169 10.72 -12.99 2.03
C ASP A 169 11.46 -13.19 3.37
N ALA A 170 10.81 -12.88 4.50
CA ALA A 170 11.41 -13.10 5.82
C ALA A 170 11.63 -14.60 6.10
N VAL A 171 10.64 -15.46 5.79
CA VAL A 171 10.78 -16.91 5.98
C VAL A 171 11.87 -17.47 5.09
N GLU A 172 11.88 -17.14 3.81
CA GLU A 172 12.89 -17.63 2.85
C GLU A 172 14.31 -17.17 3.22
N LYS A 173 14.45 -15.96 3.75
CA LYS A 173 15.74 -15.42 4.16
C LYS A 173 16.27 -16.03 5.46
N ILE A 174 15.40 -16.17 6.47
CA ILE A 174 15.80 -16.58 7.82
C ILE A 174 15.80 -18.11 7.96
N TRP A 175 14.81 -18.77 7.35
CA TRP A 175 14.59 -20.21 7.47
C TRP A 175 14.42 -20.89 6.10
N PRO A 176 15.46 -20.88 5.24
CA PRO A 176 15.36 -21.34 3.84
C PRO A 176 15.00 -22.81 3.68
N LYS A 177 15.07 -23.63 4.74
CA LYS A 177 14.65 -25.05 4.70
C LYS A 177 13.18 -25.23 5.02
N ALA A 178 12.54 -24.23 5.66
CA ALA A 178 11.13 -24.33 6.05
C ALA A 178 10.20 -24.23 4.84
N LYS A 179 9.02 -24.79 4.99
CA LYS A 179 7.95 -24.73 3.97
C LYS A 179 7.02 -23.56 4.26
N ILE A 180 6.47 -22.96 3.20
CA ILE A 180 5.47 -21.89 3.29
C ILE A 180 4.16 -22.40 2.72
N ARG A 181 3.06 -22.24 3.48
CA ARG A 181 1.68 -22.35 2.99
C ARG A 181 1.04 -20.97 3.01
N GLN A 182 0.25 -20.64 2.00
CA GLN A 182 -0.38 -19.34 1.89
C GLN A 182 -1.90 -19.46 1.93
N PHE A 183 -2.54 -18.55 2.69
CA PHE A 183 -3.98 -18.43 2.84
C PHE A 183 -4.45 -17.06 2.36
N ASP A 184 -5.66 -16.98 1.83
CA ASP A 184 -6.20 -15.71 1.32
C ASP A 184 -6.63 -14.77 2.46
N ASP A 185 -6.93 -15.32 3.62
CA ASP A 185 -7.25 -14.60 4.85
C ASP A 185 -6.20 -14.84 5.93
N ASP A 186 -5.82 -13.75 6.61
CA ASP A 186 -4.80 -13.79 7.64
C ASP A 186 -5.30 -14.49 8.93
N THR A 187 -6.59 -14.38 9.25
CA THR A 187 -7.19 -15.08 10.39
C THR A 187 -7.15 -16.59 10.21
N MET A 188 -7.38 -17.07 8.97
CA MET A 188 -7.23 -18.49 8.64
C MET A 188 -5.78 -18.96 8.81
N ALA A 189 -4.80 -18.15 8.41
CA ALA A 189 -3.39 -18.48 8.62
C ALA A 189 -3.06 -18.61 10.13
N PHE A 190 -3.51 -17.69 10.97
CA PHE A 190 -3.35 -17.79 12.42
C PHE A 190 -4.06 -19.02 13.00
N GLN A 191 -5.27 -19.32 12.53
CA GLN A 191 -6.03 -20.47 13.02
C GLN A 191 -5.33 -21.81 12.75
N GLU A 192 -4.60 -21.94 11.64
CA GLU A 192 -3.76 -23.11 11.36
C GLU A 192 -2.67 -23.31 12.43
N VAL A 193 -2.09 -22.22 12.93
CA VAL A 193 -1.08 -22.28 13.99
C VAL A 193 -1.72 -22.62 15.35
N VAL A 194 -2.87 -22.01 15.65
CA VAL A 194 -3.65 -22.30 16.87
C VAL A 194 -4.03 -23.78 16.93
N ASN A 195 -4.49 -24.34 15.82
CA ASN A 195 -4.92 -25.74 15.73
C ASN A 195 -3.74 -26.73 15.72
N GLY A 196 -2.50 -26.26 15.62
CA GLY A 196 -1.31 -27.10 15.51
C GLY A 196 -1.18 -27.80 14.15
N ASN A 197 -1.67 -27.19 13.08
CA ASN A 197 -1.50 -27.62 11.69
C ASN A 197 -0.32 -26.93 11.00
N ALA A 198 0.24 -25.88 11.62
CA ALA A 198 1.42 -25.16 11.19
C ALA A 198 2.26 -24.74 12.43
N HIS A 199 3.56 -24.57 12.21
CA HIS A 199 4.51 -24.27 13.29
C HIS A 199 4.49 -22.79 13.68
N ALA A 200 4.38 -21.89 12.70
CA ALA A 200 4.38 -20.46 12.96
C ALA A 200 3.73 -19.66 11.83
N THR A 201 3.39 -18.41 12.13
CA THR A 201 2.97 -17.40 11.16
C THR A 201 3.68 -16.08 11.40
N LEU A 202 3.94 -15.32 10.32
CA LEU A 202 4.41 -13.95 10.39
C LEU A 202 3.29 -13.02 9.92
N SER A 203 3.10 -11.95 10.67
CA SER A 203 2.11 -10.92 10.35
C SER A 203 2.56 -9.57 10.86
N SER A 204 2.01 -8.49 10.31
CA SER A 204 2.31 -7.14 10.78
C SER A 204 1.83 -6.91 12.21
N HIS A 205 2.67 -6.23 13.02
CA HIS A 205 2.26 -5.81 14.34
C HIS A 205 1.01 -4.90 14.30
N PRO A 206 0.13 -4.97 15.32
CA PRO A 206 0.24 -5.73 16.58
C PRO A 206 -0.40 -7.12 16.54
N LYS A 207 -0.72 -7.68 15.37
CA LYS A 207 -1.54 -8.90 15.24
C LYS A 207 -0.92 -10.13 15.93
N PRO A 208 0.38 -10.46 15.79
CA PRO A 208 0.97 -11.59 16.49
C PRO A 208 0.81 -11.49 18.02
N VAL A 209 1.03 -10.30 18.57
CA VAL A 209 0.85 -10.04 20.01
C VAL A 209 -0.60 -10.30 20.45
N LYS A 210 -1.58 -9.75 19.70
CA LYS A 210 -3.01 -9.91 20.02
C LYS A 210 -3.45 -11.37 19.98
N PHE A 211 -3.03 -12.13 18.95
CA PHE A 211 -3.37 -13.55 18.85
C PHE A 211 -2.72 -14.39 19.94
N THR A 212 -1.46 -14.13 20.27
CA THR A 212 -0.78 -14.82 21.36
C THR A 212 -1.46 -14.54 22.71
N TYR A 213 -1.91 -13.31 22.93
CA TYR A 213 -2.68 -12.95 24.13
C TYR A 213 -4.05 -13.65 24.15
N ARG A 214 -4.73 -13.76 23.00
CA ARG A 214 -6.04 -14.41 22.88
C ARG A 214 -5.99 -15.93 23.04
N TYR A 215 -4.91 -16.56 22.57
CA TYR A 215 -4.71 -18.01 22.60
C TYR A 215 -3.44 -18.40 23.38
N PRO A 216 -3.35 -18.05 24.67
CA PRO A 216 -2.12 -18.20 25.43
C PRO A 216 -1.71 -19.66 25.65
N ASP A 217 -2.65 -20.60 25.59
CA ASP A 217 -2.35 -22.03 25.72
C ASP A 217 -1.81 -22.65 24.43
N ALA A 218 -2.16 -22.08 23.27
CA ALA A 218 -1.80 -22.61 21.96
C ALA A 218 -0.59 -21.90 21.33
N LEU A 219 -0.43 -20.61 21.60
CA LEU A 219 0.54 -19.75 20.93
C LEU A 219 1.56 -19.15 21.90
N TYR A 220 2.73 -18.83 21.35
CA TYR A 220 3.75 -18.01 21.99
C TYR A 220 4.49 -17.16 20.96
N MET A 221 5.22 -16.15 21.40
CA MET A 221 6.12 -15.37 20.58
C MET A 221 7.56 -15.80 20.85
N PRO A 222 8.26 -16.43 19.89
CA PRO A 222 9.68 -16.79 20.06
C PRO A 222 10.59 -15.57 20.25
N THR A 223 10.19 -14.43 19.72
CA THR A 223 10.82 -13.11 19.91
C THR A 223 9.79 -12.01 19.87
N THR A 224 10.09 -10.89 20.51
CA THR A 224 9.31 -9.64 20.42
C THR A 224 9.90 -8.66 19.39
N GLU A 225 11.05 -9.00 18.80
CA GLU A 225 11.70 -8.18 17.77
C GLU A 225 10.97 -8.30 16.43
N ASN A 226 11.03 -7.21 15.65
CA ASN A 226 10.57 -7.23 14.28
C ASN A 226 11.54 -8.02 13.39
N LEU A 227 11.04 -9.02 12.69
CA LEU A 227 11.80 -9.84 11.73
C LEU A 227 12.04 -9.15 10.39
N SER A 228 11.24 -8.15 10.09
CA SER A 228 11.46 -7.22 8.98
C SER A 228 10.88 -5.87 9.36
N ARG A 229 11.34 -4.82 8.66
CA ARG A 229 10.73 -3.49 8.71
C ARG A 229 10.08 -3.22 7.36
N GLY A 230 8.93 -2.58 7.36
CA GLY A 230 8.20 -2.16 6.19
C GLY A 230 7.87 -0.67 6.29
N ASP A 231 8.03 0.01 5.16
CA ASP A 231 7.54 1.36 4.96
C ASP A 231 6.24 1.24 4.17
N GLU A 232 5.13 1.67 4.73
CA GLU A 232 3.83 1.64 4.08
C GLU A 232 3.62 2.93 3.30
N ALA A 233 3.26 2.78 2.02
CA ALA A 233 3.01 3.90 1.11
C ALA A 233 1.73 3.67 0.30
N PHE A 234 1.18 4.74 -0.26
CA PHE A 234 0.06 4.61 -1.20
C PHE A 234 0.58 4.00 -2.50
N GLY A 235 -0.19 3.05 -3.04
CA GLY A 235 0.09 2.47 -4.34
C GLY A 235 -0.69 3.20 -5.44
N ILE A 236 -0.01 3.64 -6.49
CA ILE A 236 -0.61 4.31 -7.63
C ILE A 236 -0.15 3.69 -8.96
N ARG A 237 -0.93 3.87 -10.01
CA ARG A 237 -0.52 3.41 -11.35
C ARG A 237 0.74 4.12 -11.81
N LYS A 238 1.56 3.42 -12.59
CA LYS A 238 2.71 4.04 -13.26
C LYS A 238 2.27 5.06 -14.32
N GLY A 239 3.15 6.02 -14.60
CA GLY A 239 2.92 7.01 -15.63
C GLY A 239 2.10 8.22 -15.19
N ASP A 240 1.78 8.36 -13.90
CA ASP A 240 1.05 9.50 -13.34
C ASP A 240 1.91 10.27 -12.32
N PRO A 241 2.80 11.16 -12.79
CA PRO A 241 3.66 11.97 -11.91
C PRO A 241 2.87 12.98 -11.09
N ASP A 242 1.72 13.44 -11.57
CA ASP A 242 0.86 14.39 -10.88
C ASP A 242 0.23 13.76 -9.65
N ALA A 243 -0.34 12.55 -9.79
CA ALA A 243 -0.84 11.78 -8.65
C ALA A 243 0.26 11.46 -7.64
N LEU A 244 1.45 11.07 -8.12
CA LEU A 244 2.59 10.78 -7.23
C LEU A 244 2.98 12.02 -6.43
N ASN A 245 3.06 13.17 -7.07
CA ASN A 245 3.38 14.44 -6.44
C ASN A 245 2.31 14.87 -5.43
N PHE A 246 1.02 14.84 -5.83
CA PHE A 246 -0.07 15.23 -4.95
C PHE A 246 -0.11 14.39 -3.67
N PHE A 247 -0.16 13.07 -3.79
CA PHE A 247 -0.27 12.20 -2.63
C PHE A 247 0.99 12.22 -1.75
N SER A 248 2.20 12.35 -2.34
CA SER A 248 3.44 12.48 -1.56
C SER A 248 3.48 13.79 -0.78
N ASN A 249 3.06 14.89 -1.37
CA ASN A 249 2.97 16.20 -0.69
C ASN A 249 1.88 16.18 0.39
N TRP A 250 0.74 15.53 0.14
CA TRP A 250 -0.30 15.35 1.15
C TRP A 250 0.24 14.60 2.39
N ILE A 251 1.00 13.52 2.17
CA ILE A 251 1.65 12.76 3.24
C ILE A 251 2.64 13.65 4.01
N MET A 252 3.51 14.39 3.31
CA MET A 252 4.48 15.29 3.91
C MET A 252 3.80 16.31 4.82
N VAL A 253 2.74 16.96 4.37
CA VAL A 253 1.98 17.96 5.14
C VAL A 253 1.37 17.33 6.38
N ASN A 254 0.72 16.17 6.25
CA ASN A 254 0.03 15.51 7.35
C ASN A 254 0.99 14.78 8.33
N THR A 255 2.21 14.49 7.92
CA THR A 255 3.31 14.10 8.80
C THR A 255 3.80 15.30 9.59
N SER A 256 4.09 16.42 8.92
CA SER A 256 4.66 17.63 9.54
C SER A 256 3.72 18.28 10.56
N ASN A 257 2.40 18.22 10.33
CA ASN A 257 1.41 18.76 11.27
C ASN A 257 1.04 17.77 12.40
N GLY A 258 1.60 16.55 12.39
CA GLY A 258 1.40 15.52 13.40
C GLY A 258 0.07 14.78 13.32
N TRP A 259 -0.74 15.00 12.26
CA TRP A 259 -2.03 14.33 12.12
C TRP A 259 -1.88 12.81 11.93
N LEU A 260 -0.99 12.38 11.04
CA LEU A 260 -0.71 10.95 10.81
C LEU A 260 -0.22 10.26 12.08
N GLU A 261 0.69 10.89 12.83
CA GLU A 261 1.22 10.35 14.09
C GLU A 261 0.08 10.17 15.13
N LYS A 262 -0.79 11.17 15.31
CA LYS A 262 -1.93 11.07 16.24
C LYS A 262 -2.89 9.94 15.86
N ARG A 263 -3.18 9.76 14.57
CA ARG A 263 -4.05 8.68 14.11
C ARG A 263 -3.40 7.31 14.28
N HIS A 264 -2.10 7.21 13.98
CA HIS A 264 -1.33 6.00 14.20
C HIS A 264 -1.30 5.61 15.70
N GLN A 265 -1.02 6.56 16.59
CA GLN A 265 -1.05 6.32 18.03
C GLN A 265 -2.43 5.81 18.49
N TYR A 266 -3.52 6.44 18.06
CA TYR A 266 -4.87 6.02 18.39
C TYR A 266 -5.13 4.55 18.00
N TRP A 267 -4.80 4.17 16.76
CA TRP A 267 -5.12 2.82 16.26
C TRP A 267 -4.16 1.73 16.74
N PHE A 268 -2.88 2.04 16.94
CA PHE A 268 -1.85 1.03 17.21
C PHE A 268 -1.33 1.01 18.64
N LYS A 269 -1.44 2.13 19.38
CA LYS A 269 -0.89 2.26 20.73
C LYS A 269 -1.95 2.29 21.82
N THR A 270 -3.20 2.65 21.47
CA THR A 270 -4.33 2.59 22.41
C THR A 270 -5.27 1.44 22.07
N MET A 271 -6.26 1.22 22.93
CA MET A 271 -7.38 0.31 22.69
C MET A 271 -8.73 1.05 22.76
N ASP A 272 -8.71 2.38 22.66
CA ASP A 272 -9.91 3.23 22.79
C ASP A 272 -10.97 2.96 21.71
N TRP A 273 -10.57 2.31 20.63
CA TRP A 273 -11.44 1.88 19.54
C TRP A 273 -12.04 0.47 19.73
N ALA A 274 -11.55 -0.30 20.73
CA ALA A 274 -11.89 -1.72 20.87
C ALA A 274 -13.39 -1.99 21.10
N ASP A 275 -14.08 -1.07 21.79
CA ASP A 275 -15.51 -1.17 22.04
C ASP A 275 -16.37 -0.99 20.78
N GLN A 276 -15.79 -0.47 19.70
CA GLN A 276 -16.47 -0.28 18.41
C GLN A 276 -16.57 -1.58 17.60
N VAL A 277 -15.81 -2.61 17.95
CA VAL A 277 -15.74 -3.87 17.19
C VAL A 277 -16.21 -5.05 18.07
N ASP A 278 -16.74 -6.08 17.43
CA ASP A 278 -16.96 -7.34 18.12
C ASP A 278 -15.59 -7.95 18.48
N GLN A 279 -15.54 -8.61 19.64
CA GLN A 279 -14.34 -9.34 20.03
C GLN A 279 -14.13 -10.52 19.06
N GLN A 280 -13.34 -10.27 18.01
CA GLN A 280 -12.93 -11.26 17.02
C GLN A 280 -11.72 -12.03 17.49
#